data_d80dc8b8caa17bece8b83ea060b54289
#
_entry.id   d80dc8b8caa17bece8b83ea060b54289
#
_cell.length_a   1.000
_cell.length_b   1.000
_cell.length_c   1.000
_cell.angle_alpha   90.00
_cell.angle_beta   90.00
_cell.angle_gamma   90.00
#
_symmetry.space_group_name_H-M   'P 1'
#
loop_
_entity.id
_entity.type
_entity.pdbx_description
1 polymer ?
#
loop_
_entity_poly.entity_id
_entity_poly.type
_entity_poly.pdbx_seq_one_letter_code
_entity_poly.pdbx_strand_id
1 'polypeptide(L)'
;MKKILIFFPTIQEAQPVQKIYAPQKKKLRLESSFCFATKNLEFKAYLMGYGCEQSAQRIAKELSEYKPDAALLIGYGGACRPTIKLGELFYSTNSKLLADFAESFGGKIAKMKTCKKFADHIQKENFGKQGYDIAEMEYDFFEGECKKADTDFICLRIVSDTMQTHSPLEFFNSMMDEKTGGNRIGRALFSLLKKPSNIFLLKKFVSEFSEAFKSYSKIVPQFIENLKL
;
A
#
# COMPACT_ATOMS: atom_id res chain seq x y z
N MET A 1 6.17 2.76 25.91
CA MET A 1 6.12 1.93 24.69
C MET A 1 6.49 2.81 23.51
N LYS A 2 7.23 2.28 22.54
CA LYS A 2 7.49 3.00 21.29
C LYS A 2 6.22 3.10 20.46
N LYS A 3 6.06 4.22 19.74
CA LYS A 3 4.88 4.58 18.96
C LYS A 3 5.12 4.32 17.48
N ILE A 4 4.20 3.62 16.83
CA ILE A 4 4.27 3.30 15.41
C ILE A 4 3.05 3.89 14.71
N LEU A 5 3.28 4.62 13.63
CA LEU A 5 2.23 5.11 12.76
C LEU A 5 2.18 4.28 11.48
N ILE A 6 1.02 3.68 11.21
CA ILE A 6 0.82 2.88 10.00
C ILE A 6 -0.12 3.64 9.06
N PHE A 7 0.32 3.83 7.82
CA PHE A 7 -0.48 4.37 6.74
C PHE A 7 -0.95 3.26 5.81
N PHE A 8 -2.25 3.26 5.52
CA PHE A 8 -2.87 2.41 4.51
C PHE A 8 -3.51 3.28 3.43
N PRO A 9 -3.19 3.06 2.15
CA PRO A 9 -3.83 3.77 1.06
C PRO A 9 -5.33 3.47 0.95
N THR A 10 -5.73 2.22 1.16
CA THR A 10 -7.11 1.78 0.94
C THR A 10 -7.70 1.03 2.13
N ILE A 11 -9.04 0.93 2.13
CA ILE A 11 -9.78 0.14 3.11
C ILE A 11 -9.40 -1.35 3.03
N GLN A 12 -9.20 -1.87 1.83
CA GLN A 12 -8.84 -3.27 1.59
C GLN A 12 -7.50 -3.62 2.24
N GLU A 13 -6.56 -2.69 2.24
CA GLU A 13 -5.26 -2.87 2.88
C GLU A 13 -5.34 -2.76 4.41
N ALA A 14 -6.15 -1.86 4.94
CA ALA A 14 -6.32 -1.72 6.38
C ALA A 14 -7.15 -2.84 7.02
N GLN A 15 -8.07 -3.44 6.26
CA GLN A 15 -9.09 -4.34 6.79
C GLN A 15 -8.54 -5.61 7.48
N PRO A 16 -7.49 -6.30 6.99
CA PRO A 16 -6.92 -7.45 7.69
C PRO A 16 -6.41 -7.09 9.09
N VAL A 17 -5.75 -5.95 9.23
CA VAL A 17 -5.25 -5.44 10.51
C VAL A 17 -6.40 -4.99 11.42
N GLN A 18 -7.35 -4.24 10.87
CA GLN A 18 -8.52 -3.77 11.61
C GLN A 18 -9.35 -4.92 12.18
N LYS A 19 -9.57 -6.00 11.43
CA LYS A 19 -10.35 -7.15 11.91
C LYS A 19 -9.71 -7.84 13.11
N ILE A 20 -8.38 -7.85 13.20
CA ILE A 20 -7.64 -8.52 14.28
C ILE A 20 -7.56 -7.60 15.50
N TYR A 21 -7.15 -6.34 15.30
CA TYR A 21 -6.76 -5.45 16.40
C TYR A 21 -7.83 -4.43 16.80
N ALA A 22 -8.81 -4.16 15.95
CA ALA A 22 -9.90 -3.21 16.22
C ALA A 22 -11.25 -3.70 15.65
N PRO A 23 -11.72 -4.91 15.99
CA PRO A 23 -12.94 -5.51 15.43
C PRO A 23 -14.21 -4.70 15.73
N GLN A 24 -14.21 -3.91 16.80
CA GLN A 24 -15.30 -3.02 17.19
C GLN A 24 -15.50 -1.85 16.22
N LYS A 25 -14.48 -1.49 15.43
CA LYS A 25 -14.55 -0.41 14.45
C LYS A 25 -15.21 -0.90 13.16
N LYS A 26 -16.55 -0.85 13.10
CA LYS A 26 -17.35 -1.46 12.04
C LYS A 26 -17.19 -0.84 10.64
N LYS A 27 -16.84 0.44 10.55
CA LYS A 27 -16.70 1.14 9.25
C LYS A 27 -15.38 1.90 9.15
N LEU A 28 -14.58 1.53 8.16
CA LEU A 28 -13.44 2.31 7.73
C LEU A 28 -13.83 3.23 6.56
N ARG A 29 -13.28 4.43 6.54
CA ARG A 29 -13.42 5.41 5.46
C ARG A 29 -12.13 6.21 5.37
N LEU A 30 -11.97 6.96 4.29
CA LEU A 30 -10.86 7.91 4.15
C LEU A 30 -10.75 8.78 5.42
N GLU A 31 -9.52 9.00 5.87
CA GLU A 31 -9.17 9.75 7.08
C GLU A 31 -9.59 9.10 8.40
N SER A 32 -10.10 7.87 8.39
CA SER A 32 -10.31 7.18 9.66
C SER A 32 -9.02 6.57 10.19
N SER A 33 -8.91 6.54 11.52
CA SER A 33 -7.81 5.89 12.24
C SER A 33 -8.34 4.92 13.29
N PHE A 34 -7.50 4.00 13.71
CA PHE A 34 -7.71 3.14 14.87
C PHE A 34 -6.38 2.88 15.58
N CYS A 35 -6.46 2.76 16.91
CA CYS A 35 -5.28 2.50 17.74
C CYS A 35 -5.38 1.08 18.31
N PHE A 36 -4.21 0.46 18.50
CA PHE A 36 -4.06 -0.83 19.15
C PHE A 36 -2.64 -0.97 19.70
N ALA A 37 -2.38 -2.00 20.48
CA ALA A 37 -1.06 -2.27 21.03
C ALA A 37 -0.70 -3.75 20.88
N THR A 38 0.58 -4.01 20.75
CA THR A 38 1.20 -5.33 20.97
C THR A 38 1.95 -5.30 22.30
N LYS A 39 2.72 -6.35 22.63
CA LYS A 39 3.43 -6.41 23.92
C LYS A 39 4.33 -5.20 24.21
N ASN A 40 4.96 -4.64 23.17
CA ASN A 40 6.02 -3.64 23.34
C ASN A 40 5.78 -2.33 22.57
N LEU A 41 4.81 -2.28 21.69
CA LEU A 41 4.58 -1.19 20.75
C LEU A 41 3.13 -0.71 20.79
N GLU A 42 2.96 0.60 20.66
CA GLU A 42 1.66 1.27 20.47
C GLU A 42 1.52 1.66 18.99
N PHE A 43 0.39 1.34 18.41
CA PHE A 43 0.12 1.59 17.00
C PHE A 43 -1.06 2.53 16.80
N LYS A 44 -0.90 3.46 15.86
CA LYS A 44 -2.00 4.18 15.22
C LYS A 44 -2.01 3.84 13.74
N ALA A 45 -3.07 3.22 13.27
CA ALA A 45 -3.30 2.97 11.85
C ALA A 45 -4.20 4.05 11.25
N TYR A 46 -3.86 4.58 10.07
CA TYR A 46 -4.54 5.68 9.42
C TYR A 46 -4.78 5.40 7.94
N LEU A 47 -5.99 5.69 7.45
CA LEU A 47 -6.35 5.59 6.04
C LEU A 47 -6.08 6.91 5.33
N MET A 48 -5.00 6.96 4.55
CA MET A 48 -4.53 8.18 3.91
C MET A 48 -5.13 8.45 2.52
N GLY A 49 -5.69 7.43 1.87
CA GLY A 49 -6.10 7.50 0.47
C GLY A 49 -4.97 7.20 -0.52
N TYR A 50 -5.31 7.15 -1.80
CA TYR A 50 -4.31 7.01 -2.88
C TYR A 50 -3.35 8.19 -2.93
N GLY A 51 -2.16 7.97 -3.49
CA GLY A 51 -1.10 8.97 -3.59
C GLY A 51 -1.51 10.21 -4.37
N CYS A 52 -1.60 11.33 -3.67
CA CYS A 52 -1.88 12.66 -4.20
C CYS A 52 -1.35 13.71 -3.23
N GLU A 53 -1.41 14.98 -3.62
CA GLU A 53 -0.96 16.08 -2.77
C GLU A 53 -1.68 16.13 -1.41
N GLN A 54 -2.98 15.85 -1.37
CA GLN A 54 -3.72 15.77 -0.10
C GLN A 54 -3.27 14.60 0.77
N SER A 55 -2.84 13.49 0.17
CA SER A 55 -2.28 12.37 0.94
C SER A 55 -0.95 12.77 1.60
N ALA A 56 -0.09 13.53 0.92
CA ALA A 56 1.12 14.09 1.52
C ALA A 56 0.80 15.00 2.72
N GLN A 57 -0.20 15.89 2.58
CA GLN A 57 -0.65 16.76 3.69
C GLN A 57 -1.17 15.94 4.89
N ARG A 58 -1.91 14.84 4.63
CA ARG A 58 -2.37 13.93 5.70
C ARG A 58 -1.22 13.22 6.39
N ILE A 59 -0.24 12.74 5.62
CA ILE A 59 0.97 12.11 6.19
C ILE A 59 1.70 13.11 7.09
N ALA A 60 1.97 14.33 6.60
CA ALA A 60 2.64 15.37 7.35
C ALA A 60 1.92 15.71 8.66
N LYS A 61 0.58 15.87 8.58
CA LYS A 61 -0.26 16.14 9.76
C LYS A 61 -0.15 15.02 10.79
N GLU A 62 -0.34 13.77 10.37
CA GLU A 62 -0.33 12.63 11.27
C GLU A 62 1.05 12.42 11.92
N LEU A 63 2.14 12.60 11.17
CA LEU A 63 3.51 12.56 11.72
C LEU A 63 3.72 13.63 12.79
N SER A 64 3.28 14.87 12.52
CA SER A 64 3.46 15.99 13.46
C SER A 64 2.62 15.86 14.74
N GLU A 65 1.39 15.34 14.64
CA GLU A 65 0.47 15.18 15.77
C GLU A 65 0.81 13.96 16.62
N TYR A 66 1.09 12.81 15.99
CA TYR A 66 1.33 11.55 16.71
C TYR A 66 2.78 11.40 17.20
N LYS A 67 3.75 12.01 16.49
CA LYS A 67 5.19 11.94 16.76
C LYS A 67 5.66 10.49 16.97
N PRO A 68 5.57 9.65 15.95
CA PRO A 68 5.94 8.24 16.04
C PRO A 68 7.46 8.06 16.10
N ASP A 69 7.91 6.97 16.75
CA ASP A 69 9.30 6.50 16.68
C ASP A 69 9.63 5.90 15.30
N ALA A 70 8.62 5.35 14.61
CA ALA A 70 8.73 4.90 13.22
C ALA A 70 7.38 4.97 12.50
N ALA A 71 7.43 5.15 11.17
CA ALA A 71 6.28 5.16 10.30
C ALA A 71 6.32 4.00 9.29
N LEU A 72 5.19 3.34 9.07
CA LEU A 72 5.02 2.26 8.11
C LEU A 72 4.02 2.68 7.04
N LEU A 73 4.36 2.50 5.77
CA LEU A 73 3.41 2.53 4.66
C LEU A 73 3.22 1.10 4.15
N ILE A 74 2.02 0.56 4.27
CA ILE A 74 1.75 -0.84 3.95
C ILE A 74 0.66 -0.92 2.88
N GLY A 75 0.97 -1.61 1.78
CA GLY A 75 0.02 -1.73 0.68
C GLY A 75 0.44 -2.72 -0.40
N TYR A 76 -0.24 -2.62 -1.54
CA TYR A 76 0.06 -3.40 -2.73
C TYR A 76 0.96 -2.63 -3.71
N GLY A 77 1.61 -3.39 -4.61
CA GLY A 77 2.37 -2.82 -5.70
C GLY A 77 2.43 -3.75 -6.91
N GLY A 78 2.58 -3.18 -8.09
CA GLY A 78 2.71 -3.91 -9.34
C GLY A 78 4.18 -4.23 -9.65
N ALA A 79 4.47 -5.47 -10.05
CA ALA A 79 5.82 -5.89 -10.42
C ALA A 79 6.29 -5.24 -11.74
N CYS A 80 7.50 -4.69 -11.74
CA CYS A 80 8.15 -4.11 -12.93
C CYS A 80 9.16 -5.05 -13.60
N ARG A 81 9.41 -6.23 -13.02
CA ARG A 81 10.32 -7.24 -13.58
C ARG A 81 9.64 -8.59 -13.73
N PRO A 82 9.97 -9.36 -14.80
CA PRO A 82 9.31 -10.64 -15.08
C PRO A 82 9.61 -11.73 -14.05
N THR A 83 10.68 -11.58 -13.26
CA THR A 83 11.08 -12.53 -12.22
C THR A 83 10.32 -12.37 -10.91
N ILE A 84 9.59 -11.26 -10.74
CA ILE A 84 8.81 -10.96 -9.54
C ILE A 84 7.45 -11.63 -9.62
N LYS A 85 7.07 -12.32 -8.54
CA LYS A 85 5.85 -13.14 -8.48
C LYS A 85 4.77 -12.48 -7.60
N LEU A 86 3.53 -12.86 -7.84
CA LEU A 86 2.39 -12.47 -6.99
C LEU A 86 2.63 -12.86 -5.53
N GLY A 87 2.23 -12.00 -4.62
CA GLY A 87 2.30 -12.23 -3.19
C GLY A 87 3.69 -12.11 -2.57
N GLU A 88 4.75 -11.85 -3.35
CA GLU A 88 6.08 -11.56 -2.79
C GLU A 88 6.08 -10.23 -2.03
N LEU A 89 6.88 -10.18 -0.95
CA LEU A 89 7.05 -9.00 -0.11
C LEU A 89 8.28 -8.20 -0.55
N PHE A 90 8.08 -6.91 -0.80
CA PHE A 90 9.14 -5.95 -1.10
C PHE A 90 9.11 -4.78 -0.11
N TYR A 91 10.27 -4.17 0.13
CA TYR A 91 10.37 -3.03 1.01
C TYR A 91 11.37 -1.97 0.51
N SER A 92 11.18 -0.74 1.02
CA SER A 92 12.14 0.36 0.99
C SER A 92 12.14 1.06 2.34
N THR A 93 13.31 1.43 2.87
CA THR A 93 13.45 2.00 4.21
C THR A 93 14.70 2.86 4.33
N ASN A 94 14.74 3.77 5.32
CA ASN A 94 15.93 4.50 5.76
C ASN A 94 16.55 3.89 7.02
N SER A 95 15.95 2.86 7.62
CA SER A 95 16.35 2.27 8.89
C SER A 95 16.88 0.85 8.70
N LYS A 96 18.14 0.61 9.11
CA LYS A 96 18.74 -0.73 9.06
C LYS A 96 17.95 -1.75 9.90
N LEU A 97 17.48 -1.34 11.07
CA LEU A 97 16.70 -2.21 11.95
C LEU A 97 15.41 -2.70 11.28
N LEU A 98 14.70 -1.79 10.61
CA LEU A 98 13.49 -2.12 9.87
C LEU A 98 13.78 -2.98 8.62
N ALA A 99 14.94 -2.77 7.97
CA ALA A 99 15.40 -3.60 6.85
C ALA A 99 15.65 -5.04 7.30
N ASP A 100 16.50 -5.22 8.31
CA ASP A 100 16.85 -6.55 8.86
C ASP A 100 15.57 -7.30 9.32
N PHE A 101 14.61 -6.56 9.88
CA PHE A 101 13.34 -7.12 10.28
C PHE A 101 12.48 -7.56 9.08
N ALA A 102 12.38 -6.73 8.03
CA ALA A 102 11.63 -7.08 6.82
C ALA A 102 12.23 -8.30 6.09
N GLU A 103 13.56 -8.40 6.05
CA GLU A 103 14.27 -9.56 5.48
C GLU A 103 13.96 -10.86 6.24
N SER A 104 13.81 -10.81 7.57
CA SER A 104 13.42 -11.96 8.37
C SER A 104 12.03 -12.51 8.03
N PHE A 105 11.18 -11.70 7.39
CA PHE A 105 9.88 -12.08 6.83
C PHE A 105 9.93 -12.44 5.35
N GLY A 106 11.12 -12.59 4.77
CA GLY A 106 11.32 -12.88 3.35
C GLY A 106 11.14 -11.65 2.45
N GLY A 107 11.15 -10.45 3.05
CA GLY A 107 11.11 -9.19 2.32
C GLY A 107 12.38 -8.98 1.49
N LYS A 108 12.22 -8.39 0.32
CA LYS A 108 13.31 -8.04 -0.61
C LYS A 108 13.39 -6.53 -0.74
N ILE A 109 14.59 -5.98 -0.66
CA ILE A 109 14.77 -4.54 -0.93
C ILE A 109 14.35 -4.21 -2.36
N ALA A 110 13.67 -3.09 -2.55
CA ALA A 110 13.16 -2.68 -3.85
C ALA A 110 13.38 -1.20 -4.14
N LYS A 111 13.64 -0.90 -5.40
CA LYS A 111 13.52 0.44 -5.94
C LYS A 111 12.07 0.66 -6.40
N MET A 112 11.36 1.54 -5.72
CA MET A 112 9.95 1.82 -5.97
C MET A 112 9.78 2.96 -6.98
N LYS A 113 8.74 2.85 -7.83
CA LYS A 113 8.32 3.90 -8.78
C LYS A 113 6.96 4.41 -8.41
N THR A 114 6.88 5.63 -7.92
CA THR A 114 5.60 6.27 -7.64
C THR A 114 4.94 6.75 -8.94
N CYS A 115 3.71 6.32 -9.16
CA CYS A 115 2.89 6.59 -10.32
C CYS A 115 1.68 7.46 -9.94
N LYS A 116 1.28 8.37 -10.82
CA LYS A 116 0.05 9.16 -10.61
C LYS A 116 -1.23 8.37 -10.84
N LYS A 117 -1.15 7.27 -11.61
CA LYS A 117 -2.25 6.37 -11.98
C LYS A 117 -1.76 4.94 -11.98
N PHE A 118 -2.69 3.98 -12.00
CA PHE A 118 -2.33 2.59 -12.18
C PHE A 118 -1.54 2.38 -13.47
N ALA A 119 -0.35 1.79 -13.35
CA ALA A 119 0.53 1.55 -14.48
C ALA A 119 0.09 0.32 -15.29
N ASP A 120 0.10 0.45 -16.62
CA ASP A 120 -0.09 -0.68 -17.53
C ASP A 120 1.17 -1.54 -17.66
N HIS A 121 1.05 -2.66 -18.41
CA HIS A 121 2.16 -3.58 -18.61
C HIS A 121 3.35 -2.93 -19.35
N ILE A 122 3.10 -2.02 -20.31
CA ILE A 122 4.14 -1.31 -21.07
C ILE A 122 4.89 -0.34 -20.13
N GLN A 123 4.15 0.39 -19.31
CA GLN A 123 4.74 1.30 -18.34
C GLN A 123 5.59 0.55 -17.32
N LYS A 124 5.09 -0.58 -16.77
CA LYS A 124 5.84 -1.42 -15.83
C LYS A 124 7.11 -1.99 -16.47
N GLU A 125 7.04 -2.45 -17.72
CA GLU A 125 8.21 -2.91 -18.47
C GLU A 125 9.26 -1.79 -18.61
N ASN A 126 8.83 -0.59 -18.97
CA ASN A 126 9.72 0.57 -19.08
C ASN A 126 10.33 0.94 -17.73
N PHE A 127 9.58 0.87 -16.63
CA PHE A 127 10.12 1.08 -15.28
C PHE A 127 11.15 0.00 -14.91
N GLY A 128 10.89 -1.26 -15.25
CA GLY A 128 11.85 -2.35 -15.06
C GLY A 128 13.17 -2.12 -15.81
N LYS A 129 13.11 -1.65 -17.07
CA LYS A 129 14.28 -1.25 -17.87
C LYS A 129 15.06 -0.08 -17.23
N GLN A 130 14.37 0.80 -16.51
CA GLN A 130 14.97 1.90 -15.73
C GLN A 130 15.50 1.45 -14.35
N GLY A 131 15.39 0.17 -14.03
CA GLY A 131 15.89 -0.40 -12.78
C GLY A 131 14.95 -0.36 -11.61
N TYR A 132 13.67 -0.04 -11.81
CA TYR A 132 12.63 -0.14 -10.77
C TYR A 132 12.13 -1.57 -10.64
N ASP A 133 11.77 -1.95 -9.41
CA ASP A 133 11.24 -3.28 -9.08
C ASP A 133 9.72 -3.27 -8.94
N ILE A 134 9.19 -2.24 -8.29
CA ILE A 134 7.78 -2.12 -7.92
C ILE A 134 7.22 -0.77 -8.40
N ALA A 135 6.08 -0.77 -9.07
CA ALA A 135 5.25 0.39 -9.36
C ALA A 135 4.15 0.51 -8.29
N GLU A 136 4.02 1.69 -7.71
CA GLU A 136 3.07 1.99 -6.64
C GLU A 136 2.65 3.48 -6.72
N MET A 137 1.95 4.03 -5.73
CA MET A 137 1.35 5.36 -5.90
C MET A 137 1.65 6.35 -4.76
N GLU A 138 2.27 5.93 -3.66
CA GLU A 138 2.36 6.72 -2.44
C GLU A 138 3.78 6.93 -1.92
N TYR A 139 4.76 6.14 -2.36
CA TYR A 139 6.09 6.07 -1.76
C TYR A 139 6.80 7.42 -1.71
N ASP A 140 6.86 8.16 -2.83
CA ASP A 140 7.59 9.44 -2.87
C ASP A 140 6.99 10.47 -1.90
N PHE A 141 5.66 10.48 -1.75
CA PHE A 141 4.97 11.35 -0.78
C PHE A 141 5.30 10.93 0.65
N PHE A 142 5.24 9.63 0.92
CA PHE A 142 5.51 9.08 2.26
C PHE A 142 6.96 9.28 2.66
N GLU A 143 7.91 8.87 1.82
CA GLU A 143 9.34 9.06 2.06
C GLU A 143 9.68 10.53 2.29
N GLY A 144 9.14 11.41 1.43
CA GLY A 144 9.40 12.84 1.52
C GLY A 144 8.94 13.44 2.85
N GLU A 145 7.75 13.09 3.33
CA GLU A 145 7.24 13.61 4.61
C GLU A 145 7.94 12.97 5.83
N CYS A 146 8.30 11.69 5.78
CA CYS A 146 9.09 11.04 6.83
C CYS A 146 10.49 11.67 6.96
N LYS A 147 11.16 11.96 5.85
CA LYS A 147 12.46 12.66 5.85
C LYS A 147 12.37 14.06 6.44
N LYS A 148 11.32 14.83 6.11
CA LYS A 148 11.09 16.17 6.71
C LYS A 148 10.84 16.10 8.21
N ALA A 149 10.20 15.03 8.68
CA ALA A 149 9.89 14.81 10.09
C ALA A 149 11.01 14.12 10.86
N ASP A 150 12.15 13.80 10.22
CA ASP A 150 13.27 13.01 10.77
C ASP A 150 12.78 11.71 11.45
N THR A 151 11.88 11.00 10.78
CA THR A 151 11.23 9.79 11.29
C THR A 151 11.75 8.57 10.54
N ASP A 152 12.15 7.52 11.29
CA ASP A 152 12.44 6.22 10.69
C ASP A 152 11.22 5.68 9.97
N PHE A 153 11.41 5.11 8.77
CA PHE A 153 10.28 4.60 8.01
C PHE A 153 10.58 3.30 7.28
N ILE A 154 9.53 2.56 6.98
CA ILE A 154 9.53 1.46 6.02
C ILE A 154 8.27 1.51 5.16
N CYS A 155 8.44 1.37 3.85
CA CYS A 155 7.37 1.09 2.90
C CYS A 155 7.37 -0.40 2.57
N LEU A 156 6.27 -1.08 2.83
CA LEU A 156 6.05 -2.49 2.53
C LEU A 156 5.05 -2.63 1.37
N ARG A 157 5.42 -3.39 0.35
CA ARG A 157 4.55 -3.69 -0.78
C ARG A 157 4.47 -5.19 -1.01
N ILE A 158 3.24 -5.71 -1.05
CA ILE A 158 2.97 -7.07 -1.51
C ILE A 158 2.53 -7.01 -2.96
N VAL A 159 3.15 -7.81 -3.79
CA VAL A 159 2.91 -7.79 -5.23
C VAL A 159 1.49 -8.25 -5.53
N SER A 160 0.67 -7.32 -6.05
CA SER A 160 -0.74 -7.55 -6.41
C SER A 160 -0.94 -7.97 -7.85
N ASP A 161 -0.02 -7.59 -8.73
CA ASP A 161 -0.09 -7.84 -10.15
C ASP A 161 1.30 -7.85 -10.78
N THR A 162 1.47 -8.72 -11.77
CA THR A 162 2.73 -8.87 -12.51
C THR A 162 2.68 -8.14 -13.84
N MET A 163 3.79 -8.14 -14.58
CA MET A 163 3.82 -7.60 -15.95
C MET A 163 2.88 -8.34 -16.91
N GLN A 164 2.51 -9.58 -16.60
CA GLN A 164 1.61 -10.41 -17.40
C GLN A 164 0.13 -10.20 -17.02
N THR A 165 -0.14 -9.50 -15.94
CA THR A 165 -1.49 -9.21 -15.48
C THR A 165 -2.11 -8.12 -16.35
N HIS A 166 -3.18 -8.47 -17.07
CA HIS A 166 -3.99 -7.51 -17.83
C HIS A 166 -5.05 -6.90 -16.93
N SER A 167 -4.74 -5.73 -16.35
CA SER A 167 -5.68 -5.03 -15.48
C SER A 167 -6.67 -4.18 -16.26
N PRO A 168 -7.94 -4.07 -15.83
CA PRO A 168 -8.91 -3.14 -16.42
C PRO A 168 -8.62 -1.70 -15.96
N LEU A 169 -7.57 -1.10 -16.51
CA LEU A 169 -7.00 0.19 -16.05
C LEU A 169 -8.02 1.33 -16.10
N GLU A 170 -8.88 1.39 -17.12
CA GLU A 170 -9.93 2.40 -17.20
C GLU A 170 -10.88 2.32 -16.01
N PHE A 171 -11.21 1.09 -15.58
CA PHE A 171 -12.02 0.88 -14.39
C PHE A 171 -11.31 1.40 -13.14
N PHE A 172 -10.06 0.98 -12.88
CA PHE A 172 -9.33 1.40 -11.69
C PHE A 172 -9.04 2.91 -11.68
N ASN A 173 -8.59 3.47 -12.79
CA ASN A 173 -8.33 4.90 -12.89
C ASN A 173 -9.61 5.74 -12.76
N SER A 174 -10.77 5.24 -13.23
CA SER A 174 -12.06 5.91 -13.03
C SER A 174 -12.56 5.86 -11.58
N MET A 175 -12.12 4.86 -10.83
CA MET A 175 -12.46 4.70 -9.42
C MET A 175 -11.72 5.69 -8.52
N MET A 176 -10.56 6.17 -8.95
CA MET A 176 -9.75 7.09 -8.16
C MET A 176 -10.26 8.53 -8.22
N ASP A 177 -10.27 9.18 -7.09
CA ASP A 177 -10.37 10.64 -7.01
C ASP A 177 -8.97 11.24 -6.87
N GLU A 178 -8.44 11.76 -7.97
CA GLU A 178 -7.09 12.35 -8.03
C GLU A 178 -6.89 13.54 -7.06
N LYS A 179 -7.98 14.21 -6.66
CA LYS A 179 -7.90 15.34 -5.72
C LYS A 179 -7.85 14.88 -4.27
N THR A 180 -8.74 13.96 -3.89
CA THR A 180 -8.91 13.56 -2.49
C THR A 180 -8.19 12.25 -2.14
N GLY A 181 -7.73 11.48 -3.12
CA GLY A 181 -7.21 10.12 -2.92
C GLY A 181 -8.30 9.12 -2.50
N GLY A 182 -9.55 9.47 -2.62
CA GLY A 182 -10.69 8.62 -2.29
C GLY A 182 -11.20 7.77 -3.46
N ASN A 183 -12.24 6.97 -3.20
CA ASN A 183 -12.88 6.12 -4.20
C ASN A 183 -14.19 6.71 -4.75
N ARG A 184 -14.36 6.68 -6.07
CA ARG A 184 -15.58 7.08 -6.80
C ARG A 184 -16.25 5.86 -7.44
N ILE A 185 -16.86 5.00 -6.65
CA ILE A 185 -17.45 3.71 -7.08
C ILE A 185 -18.46 3.90 -8.23
N GLY A 186 -19.28 4.95 -8.20
CA GLY A 186 -20.25 5.24 -9.27
C GLY A 186 -19.61 5.45 -10.65
N ARG A 187 -18.44 6.11 -10.72
CA ARG A 187 -17.69 6.27 -11.98
C ARG A 187 -17.14 4.95 -12.49
N ALA A 188 -16.64 4.11 -11.57
CA ALA A 188 -16.12 2.80 -11.90
C ALA A 188 -17.21 1.89 -12.51
N LEU A 189 -18.39 1.86 -11.89
CA LEU A 189 -19.55 1.11 -12.43
C LEU A 189 -19.94 1.61 -13.82
N PHE A 190 -19.97 2.93 -14.03
CA PHE A 190 -20.27 3.51 -15.35
C PHE A 190 -19.22 3.13 -16.41
N SER A 191 -17.94 3.01 -16.04
CA SER A 191 -16.88 2.56 -16.96
C SER A 191 -17.05 1.11 -17.41
N LEU A 192 -17.58 0.23 -16.54
CA LEU A 192 -17.92 -1.15 -16.90
C LEU A 192 -19.07 -1.24 -17.90
N LEU A 193 -20.08 -0.37 -17.75
CA LEU A 193 -21.20 -0.32 -18.70
C LEU A 193 -20.76 0.13 -20.10
N LYS A 194 -19.78 1.04 -20.17
CA LYS A 194 -19.23 1.53 -21.45
C LYS A 194 -18.38 0.48 -22.21
N LYS A 195 -17.71 -0.41 -21.46
CA LYS A 195 -16.84 -1.45 -22.04
C LYS A 195 -17.09 -2.79 -21.33
N PRO A 196 -18.04 -3.61 -21.82
CA PRO A 196 -18.35 -4.92 -21.22
C PRO A 196 -17.14 -5.88 -21.16
N SER A 197 -16.17 -5.74 -22.07
CA SER A 197 -14.90 -6.50 -22.03
C SER A 197 -14.10 -6.28 -20.72
N ASN A 198 -14.26 -5.13 -20.07
CA ASN A 198 -13.65 -4.86 -18.78
C ASN A 198 -14.15 -5.80 -17.66
N ILE A 199 -15.35 -6.36 -17.80
CA ILE A 199 -15.91 -7.34 -16.83
C ILE A 199 -15.08 -8.63 -16.85
N PHE A 200 -14.68 -9.10 -18.04
CA PHE A 200 -13.84 -10.29 -18.13
C PHE A 200 -12.43 -10.06 -17.57
N LEU A 201 -11.83 -8.92 -17.91
CA LEU A 201 -10.54 -8.51 -17.36
C LEU A 201 -10.60 -8.35 -15.85
N LEU A 202 -11.69 -7.77 -15.32
CA LEU A 202 -11.89 -7.62 -13.88
C LEU A 202 -11.99 -8.98 -13.17
N LYS A 203 -12.71 -9.96 -13.74
CA LYS A 203 -12.79 -11.31 -13.17
C LYS A 203 -11.41 -11.97 -13.08
N LYS A 204 -10.62 -11.88 -14.16
CA LYS A 204 -9.25 -12.41 -14.18
C LYS A 204 -8.37 -11.70 -13.15
N PHE A 205 -8.40 -10.37 -13.12
CA PHE A 205 -7.67 -9.58 -12.13
C PHE A 205 -8.05 -9.95 -10.70
N VAL A 206 -9.34 -10.07 -10.38
CA VAL A 206 -9.82 -10.46 -9.04
C VAL A 206 -9.31 -11.84 -8.64
N SER A 207 -9.22 -12.79 -9.58
CA SER A 207 -8.65 -14.11 -9.30
C SER A 207 -7.17 -14.02 -8.94
N GLU A 208 -6.36 -13.28 -9.71
CA GLU A 208 -4.93 -13.08 -9.44
C GLU A 208 -4.72 -12.28 -8.15
N PHE A 209 -5.49 -11.20 -7.95
CA PHE A 209 -5.47 -10.39 -6.73
C PHE A 209 -5.84 -11.20 -5.47
N SER A 210 -6.68 -12.22 -5.61
CA SER A 210 -7.05 -13.11 -4.50
C SER A 210 -5.83 -13.80 -3.88
N GLU A 211 -4.82 -14.18 -4.66
CA GLU A 211 -3.56 -14.76 -4.17
C GLU A 211 -2.73 -13.74 -3.41
N ALA A 212 -2.60 -12.54 -3.98
CA ALA A 212 -1.93 -11.43 -3.31
C ALA A 212 -2.62 -11.07 -1.98
N PHE A 213 -3.96 -11.05 -1.97
CA PHE A 213 -4.74 -10.78 -0.76
C PHE A 213 -4.54 -11.84 0.33
N LYS A 214 -4.43 -13.12 -0.04
CA LYS A 214 -4.11 -14.20 0.92
C LYS A 214 -2.73 -13.99 1.53
N SER A 215 -1.72 -13.70 0.71
CA SER A 215 -0.36 -13.39 1.17
C SER A 215 -0.35 -12.18 2.09
N TYR A 216 -1.00 -11.10 1.68
CA TYR A 216 -1.14 -9.86 2.45
C TYR A 216 -1.78 -10.11 3.83
N SER A 217 -2.92 -10.80 3.83
CA SER A 217 -3.69 -11.07 5.05
C SER A 217 -2.94 -11.99 6.04
N LYS A 218 -1.96 -12.75 5.56
CA LYS A 218 -1.08 -13.57 6.40
C LYS A 218 0.14 -12.78 6.87
N ILE A 219 0.84 -12.13 5.95
CA ILE A 219 2.15 -11.51 6.22
C ILE A 219 1.99 -10.25 7.07
N VAL A 220 1.08 -9.34 6.71
CA VAL A 220 0.99 -8.02 7.34
C VAL A 220 0.64 -8.08 8.82
N PRO A 221 -0.38 -8.84 9.27
CA PRO A 221 -0.63 -8.97 10.71
C PRO A 221 0.53 -9.61 11.47
N GLN A 222 1.19 -10.62 10.91
CA GLN A 222 2.34 -11.27 11.53
C GLN A 222 3.55 -10.32 11.62
N PHE A 223 3.77 -9.50 10.59
CA PHE A 223 4.81 -8.47 10.59
C PHE A 223 4.57 -7.47 11.73
N ILE A 224 3.34 -6.96 11.86
CA ILE A 224 2.96 -6.01 12.91
C ILE A 224 3.10 -6.63 14.29
N GLU A 225 2.60 -7.86 14.51
CA GLU A 225 2.64 -8.55 15.80
C GLU A 225 4.08 -8.79 16.30
N ASN A 226 5.00 -9.07 15.40
CA ASN A 226 6.38 -9.42 15.73
C ASN A 226 7.36 -8.24 15.60
N LEU A 227 6.90 -7.05 15.18
CA LEU A 227 7.75 -5.88 14.99
C LEU A 227 8.51 -5.56 16.28
N LYS A 228 9.82 -5.32 16.12
CA LYS A 228 10.74 -4.92 17.22
C LYS A 228 11.48 -3.66 16.78
N LEU A 229 11.53 -2.68 17.65
CA LEU A 229 12.25 -1.41 17.48
C LEU A 229 13.19 -1.15 18.64
#